data_e913f999a64e471a06d489ce692b5a74
#
_entry.id   e913f999a64e471a06d489ce692b5a74
#
_cell.length_a   1.000
_cell.length_b   1.000
_cell.length_c   1.000
_cell.angle_alpha   90.00
_cell.angle_beta   90.00
_cell.angle_gamma   90.00
#
_symmetry.space_group_name_H-M   'P 1'
#
loop_
_entity.id
_entity.type
_entity.pdbx_description
1 polymer ?
#
loop_
_entity_poly.entity_id
_entity_poly.type
_entity_poly.pdbx_seq_one_letter_code
_entity_poly.pdbx_strand_id
1 'polypeptide(L)'
;MRTIASVQLDKRRPALILTRQSKLHLLTWVTIAPITSAVRGLSTEVPVGSRNGLDQESVVSCDNITTVRVSALGATIGLFFDDQEPALANAISDAFDLFLT
;
A
#
# COMPACT_ATOMS: atom_id res chain seq x y z
N MET A 1 4.79 0.55 11.73
CA MET A 1 5.01 -0.17 10.45
C MET A 1 3.69 -0.66 9.90
N ARG A 2 3.62 -0.82 8.57
CA ARG A 2 2.45 -1.36 7.89
C ARG A 2 2.78 -2.69 7.25
N THR A 3 1.79 -3.55 7.14
CA THR A 3 1.95 -4.85 6.48
C THR A 3 1.81 -4.69 4.96
N ILE A 4 2.67 -5.37 4.22
CA ILE A 4 2.51 -5.61 2.79
C ILE A 4 2.04 -7.05 2.65
N ALA A 5 0.89 -7.25 2.00
CA ALA A 5 0.27 -8.55 1.88
C ALA A 5 -0.15 -8.82 0.44
N SER A 6 -0.31 -10.10 0.13
CA SER A 6 -0.94 -10.51 -1.12
C SER A 6 -2.44 -10.23 -1.01
N VAL A 7 -3.05 -9.65 -2.03
CA VAL A 7 -4.47 -9.31 -2.04
C VAL A 7 -5.10 -9.77 -3.34
N GLN A 8 -6.30 -10.35 -3.24
CA GLN A 8 -7.07 -10.77 -4.42
C GLN A 8 -7.85 -9.56 -4.95
N LEU A 9 -7.43 -9.05 -6.10
CA LEU A 9 -8.09 -7.98 -6.84
C LEU A 9 -8.64 -8.57 -8.16
N ASP A 10 -8.31 -7.96 -9.32
CA ASP A 10 -8.55 -8.59 -10.63
C ASP A 10 -7.72 -9.88 -10.74
N LYS A 11 -6.55 -9.86 -10.14
CA LYS A 11 -5.69 -11.01 -9.93
C LYS A 11 -4.98 -10.79 -8.58
N ARG A 12 -4.21 -11.78 -8.13
CA ARG A 12 -3.48 -11.65 -6.87
C ARG A 12 -2.28 -10.72 -7.08
N ARG A 13 -2.19 -9.69 -6.23
CA ARG A 13 -1.15 -8.67 -6.30
C ARG A 13 -0.65 -8.34 -4.90
N PRO A 14 0.61 -7.87 -4.74
CA PRO A 14 1.02 -7.27 -3.48
C PRO A 14 0.31 -5.93 -3.29
N ALA A 15 0.05 -5.61 -2.03
CA ALA A 15 -0.58 -4.34 -1.67
C ALA A 15 -0.13 -3.89 -0.30
N LEU A 16 -0.08 -2.58 -0.12
CA LEU A 16 0.19 -1.96 1.17
C LEU A 16 -1.13 -1.78 1.92
N ILE A 17 -1.19 -2.26 3.15
CA ILE A 17 -2.37 -2.07 3.99
C ILE A 17 -2.30 -0.68 4.61
N LEU A 18 -3.30 0.15 4.30
CA LEU A 18 -3.38 1.52 4.80
C LEU A 18 -4.18 1.62 6.10
N THR A 19 -5.15 0.74 6.30
CA THR A 19 -5.95 0.71 7.53
C THR A 19 -5.03 0.45 8.72
N ARG A 20 -5.32 1.11 9.83
CA ARG A 20 -4.55 0.98 11.07
C ARG A 20 -4.48 -0.47 11.52
N GLN A 21 -3.27 -0.96 11.78
CA GLN A 21 -3.03 -2.34 12.23
C GLN A 21 -3.84 -2.67 13.49
N SER A 22 -3.96 -1.73 14.41
CA SER A 22 -4.65 -1.94 15.68
C SER A 22 -6.15 -2.23 15.52
N LYS A 23 -6.74 -1.94 14.35
CA LYS A 23 -8.16 -2.10 14.10
C LYS A 23 -8.49 -3.22 13.11
N LEU A 24 -7.49 -3.83 12.48
CA LEU A 24 -7.73 -4.82 11.41
C LEU A 24 -8.60 -6.00 11.87
N HIS A 25 -8.37 -6.50 13.08
CA HIS A 25 -9.10 -7.65 13.60
C HIS A 25 -10.58 -7.35 13.89
N LEU A 26 -10.97 -6.07 13.90
CA LEU A 26 -12.34 -5.64 14.18
C LEU A 26 -13.14 -5.32 12.92
N LEU A 27 -12.46 -5.27 11.75
CA LEU A 27 -13.06 -4.75 10.54
C LEU A 27 -13.37 -5.86 9.53
N THR A 28 -14.46 -5.67 8.79
CA THR A 28 -14.81 -6.51 7.63
C THR A 28 -14.13 -6.00 6.37
N TRP A 29 -13.89 -4.69 6.29
CA TRP A 29 -13.29 -4.01 5.14
C TRP A 29 -11.95 -3.39 5.51
N VAL A 30 -11.03 -3.40 4.56
CA VAL A 30 -9.69 -2.83 4.73
C VAL A 30 -9.35 -1.99 3.51
N THR A 31 -8.67 -0.85 3.74
CA THR A 31 -8.20 0.02 2.66
C THR A 31 -6.76 -0.33 2.34
N ILE A 32 -6.49 -0.50 1.05
CA ILE A 32 -5.18 -0.89 0.54
C ILE A 32 -4.76 -0.01 -0.62
N ALA A 33 -3.45 0.02 -0.88
CA ALA A 33 -2.89 0.61 -2.10
C ALA A 33 -2.13 -0.49 -2.85
N PRO A 34 -2.48 -0.75 -4.11
CA PRO A 34 -1.79 -1.78 -4.89
C PRO A 34 -0.32 -1.44 -5.10
N ILE A 35 0.51 -2.48 -5.18
CA ILE A 35 1.93 -2.35 -5.51
C ILE A 35 2.15 -2.93 -6.91
N THR A 36 2.89 -2.19 -7.73
CA THR A 36 3.17 -2.60 -9.11
C THR A 36 4.64 -2.38 -9.45
N SER A 37 5.19 -3.27 -10.28
CA SER A 37 6.53 -3.09 -10.84
C SER A 37 6.53 -2.18 -12.08
N ALA A 38 5.35 -1.79 -12.58
CA ALA A 38 5.23 -0.86 -13.68
C ALA A 38 5.34 0.59 -13.18
N VAL A 39 6.56 1.03 -12.94
CA VAL A 39 6.88 2.35 -12.37
C VAL A 39 6.70 3.42 -13.45
N ARG A 40 5.94 4.47 -13.15
CA ARG A 40 5.69 5.60 -14.05
C ARG A 40 6.43 6.88 -13.66
N GLY A 41 6.98 6.94 -12.45
CA GLY A 41 7.66 8.12 -11.93
C GLY A 41 6.71 9.23 -11.49
N LEU A 42 5.49 8.89 -11.06
CA LEU A 42 4.50 9.86 -10.61
C LEU A 42 4.72 10.24 -9.15
N SER A 43 4.33 11.46 -8.77
CA SER A 43 4.40 11.93 -7.38
C SER A 43 3.48 11.14 -6.44
N THR A 44 2.53 10.41 -7.00
CA THR A 44 1.58 9.56 -6.27
C THR A 44 2.10 8.14 -6.06
N GLU A 45 3.33 7.86 -6.49
CA GLU A 45 3.97 6.56 -6.34
C GLU A 45 5.03 6.60 -5.25
N VAL A 46 5.05 5.56 -4.39
CA VAL A 46 6.04 5.43 -3.32
C VAL A 46 6.97 4.25 -3.64
N PRO A 47 8.29 4.48 -3.78
CA PRO A 47 9.22 3.38 -4.07
C PRO A 47 9.25 2.35 -2.95
N VAL A 48 9.20 1.08 -3.33
CA VAL A 48 9.37 -0.07 -2.44
C VAL A 48 10.19 -1.12 -3.18
N GLY A 49 10.75 -2.06 -2.44
CA GLY A 49 11.60 -3.07 -3.07
C GLY A 49 11.99 -4.20 -2.14
N SER A 50 13.21 -4.70 -2.28
CA SER A 50 13.66 -5.91 -1.57
C SER A 50 13.61 -5.74 -0.05
N ARG A 51 13.89 -4.56 0.49
CA ARG A 51 13.80 -4.33 1.94
C ARG A 51 12.37 -4.53 2.47
N ASN A 52 11.39 -4.41 1.59
CA ASN A 52 9.96 -4.56 1.91
C ASN A 52 9.45 -5.96 1.60
N GLY A 53 10.32 -6.90 1.22
CA GLY A 53 9.95 -8.27 0.91
C GLY A 53 9.52 -8.51 -0.53
N LEU A 54 9.72 -7.56 -1.43
CA LEU A 54 9.34 -7.66 -2.83
C LEU A 54 10.49 -8.20 -3.68
N ASP A 55 10.16 -8.93 -4.74
CA ASP A 55 11.14 -9.56 -5.62
C ASP A 55 11.82 -8.57 -6.56
N GLN A 56 11.20 -7.44 -6.83
CA GLN A 56 11.72 -6.43 -7.75
C GLN A 56 11.34 -5.02 -7.30
N GLU A 57 12.07 -4.04 -7.81
CA GLU A 57 11.75 -2.64 -7.59
C GLU A 57 10.33 -2.36 -8.05
N SER A 58 9.55 -1.72 -7.18
CA SER A 58 8.12 -1.52 -7.37
C SER A 58 7.73 -0.19 -6.76
N VAL A 59 6.46 0.17 -6.94
CA VAL A 59 5.88 1.36 -6.31
C VAL A 59 4.53 1.02 -5.71
N VAL A 60 4.22 1.68 -4.59
CA VAL A 60 2.86 1.74 -4.05
C VAL A 60 2.10 2.77 -4.88
N SER A 61 0.99 2.35 -5.50
CA SER A 61 0.20 3.22 -6.36
C SER A 61 -0.91 3.88 -5.56
N CYS A 62 -0.68 5.12 -5.13
CA CYS A 62 -1.66 5.85 -4.34
C CYS A 62 -2.83 6.40 -5.16
N ASP A 63 -2.74 6.39 -6.49
CA ASP A 63 -3.87 6.73 -7.36
C ASP A 63 -4.92 5.63 -7.41
N ASN A 64 -4.58 4.42 -6.96
CA ASN A 64 -5.46 3.24 -7.05
C ASN A 64 -5.86 2.70 -5.67
N ILE A 65 -5.85 3.55 -4.66
CA ILE A 65 -6.32 3.18 -3.32
C ILE A 65 -7.76 2.67 -3.41
N THR A 66 -8.01 1.53 -2.80
CA THR A 66 -9.33 0.90 -2.83
C THR A 66 -9.60 0.16 -1.53
N THR A 67 -10.86 -0.17 -1.31
CA THR A 67 -11.31 -0.90 -0.14
C THR A 67 -11.73 -2.30 -0.56
N VAL A 68 -11.25 -3.31 0.18
CA VAL A 68 -11.56 -4.71 -0.08
C VAL A 68 -12.02 -5.37 1.21
N ARG A 69 -12.64 -6.55 1.10
CA ARG A 69 -12.95 -7.35 2.29
C ARG A 69 -11.65 -7.87 2.89
N VAL A 70 -11.59 -7.95 4.22
CA VAL A 70 -10.45 -8.55 4.92
C VAL A 70 -10.19 -9.97 4.41
N SER A 71 -11.23 -10.70 4.02
CA SER A 71 -11.10 -12.05 3.46
C SER A 71 -10.32 -12.10 2.13
N ALA A 72 -10.14 -10.96 1.46
CA ALA A 72 -9.32 -10.90 0.24
C ALA A 72 -7.83 -10.83 0.53
N LEU A 73 -7.44 -10.59 1.79
CA LEU A 73 -6.02 -10.55 2.18
C LEU A 73 -5.49 -11.97 2.23
N GLY A 74 -4.31 -12.16 1.65
CA GLY A 74 -3.57 -13.41 1.68
C GLY A 74 -2.35 -13.33 2.59
N ALA A 75 -1.30 -14.05 2.20
CA ALA A 75 -0.08 -14.13 2.99
C ALA A 75 0.63 -12.77 3.10
N THR A 76 1.24 -12.53 4.25
CA THR A 76 2.13 -11.39 4.45
C THR A 76 3.37 -11.56 3.57
N ILE A 77 3.70 -10.53 2.81
CA ILE A 77 4.89 -10.49 1.95
C ILE A 77 6.04 -9.83 2.68
N GLY A 78 5.77 -8.72 3.38
CA GLY A 78 6.80 -7.97 4.07
C GLY A 78 6.24 -6.79 4.83
N LEU A 79 7.11 -5.82 5.12
CA LEU A 79 6.76 -4.65 5.94
C LEU A 79 7.13 -3.36 5.22
N PHE A 80 6.33 -2.34 5.47
CA PHE A 80 6.58 -0.96 5.11
C PHE A 80 7.02 -0.24 6.38
N PHE A 81 8.17 0.42 6.35
CA PHE A 81 8.85 0.90 7.55
C PHE A 81 8.50 2.34 7.88
N ASP A 82 8.73 2.73 9.14
CA ASP A 82 8.39 4.06 9.64
C ASP A 82 9.14 5.17 8.90
N ASP A 83 10.38 4.92 8.45
CA ASP A 83 11.14 5.90 7.68
C ASP A 83 10.55 6.14 6.28
N GLN A 84 9.68 5.26 5.81
CA GLN A 84 8.98 5.38 4.53
C GLN A 84 7.64 6.12 4.64
N GLU A 85 7.13 6.33 5.86
CA GLU A 85 5.83 6.98 6.08
C GLU A 85 5.74 8.41 5.53
N PRO A 86 6.76 9.26 5.65
CA PRO A 86 6.67 10.61 5.05
C PRO A 86 6.42 10.60 3.54
N ALA A 87 7.08 9.68 2.82
CA ALA A 87 6.86 9.54 1.37
C ALA A 87 5.44 9.10 1.07
N LEU A 88 4.88 8.20 1.89
CA LEU A 88 3.49 7.74 1.75
C LEU A 88 2.52 8.90 1.99
N ALA A 89 2.73 9.68 3.05
CA ALA A 89 1.89 10.82 3.37
C ALA A 89 1.87 11.84 2.22
N ASN A 90 3.03 12.13 1.64
CA ASN A 90 3.13 13.06 0.51
C ASN A 90 2.41 12.51 -0.73
N ALA A 91 2.60 11.23 -1.03
CA ALA A 91 1.96 10.61 -2.20
C ALA A 91 0.43 10.57 -2.06
N ILE A 92 -0.08 10.26 -0.88
CA ILE A 92 -1.53 10.27 -0.62
C ILE A 92 -2.08 11.69 -0.72
N SER A 93 -1.36 12.67 -0.18
CA SER A 93 -1.77 14.08 -0.27
C SER A 93 -1.88 14.51 -1.72
N ASP A 94 -0.92 14.12 -2.56
CA ASP A 94 -0.96 14.44 -3.99
C ASP A 94 -2.11 13.71 -4.70
N ALA A 95 -2.33 12.44 -4.37
CA ALA A 95 -3.36 11.64 -5.02
C ALA A 95 -4.77 12.18 -4.77
N PHE A 96 -5.00 12.75 -3.58
CA PHE A 96 -6.31 13.26 -3.18
C PHE A 96 -6.37 14.80 -3.12
N ASP A 97 -5.31 15.45 -3.58
CA ASP A 97 -5.22 16.91 -3.57
C ASP A 97 -5.47 17.48 -2.17
N LEU A 98 -4.87 16.86 -1.16
CA LEU A 98 -5.02 17.29 0.22
C LEU A 98 -4.15 18.50 0.50
N PHE A 99 -4.74 19.49 1.16
CA PHE A 99 -4.04 20.70 1.54
C PHE A 99 -3.57 20.58 3.00
N LEU A 100 -2.27 20.38 3.17
CA LEU A 100 -1.65 20.29 4.49
C LEU A 100 -1.00 21.62 4.84
N THR A 101 -1.45 22.26 5.92
CA THR A 101 -0.88 23.52 6.40
C THR A 101 -0.07 23.30 7.66
#